data_9716d48a53917a1a7f0f57af3e37b538
#
_entry.id   9716d48a53917a1a7f0f57af3e37b538
#
_cell.length_a   1.000
_cell.length_b   1.000
_cell.length_c   1.000
_cell.angle_alpha   90.00
_cell.angle_beta   90.00
_cell.angle_gamma   90.00
#
_symmetry.space_group_name_H-M   'P 1'
#
loop_
_entity.id
_entity.type
_entity.pdbx_description
1 polymer ?
#
loop_
_entity_poly.entity_id
_entity_poly.type
_entity_poly.pdbx_seq_one_letter_code
_entity_poly.pdbx_strand_id
1 'polypeptide(L)'
;MTWTTRVLSAGDLPAVGELFAETMGGRRPFIHDQWKFGRNPAGSALGMVAVDGNRIVGQYVLLPVELRLGREVVLGAQSVDTMTHPDYQGKGVFTTLANACMKLAEDHGVEVLYGFPNPNSYPGFVRKLNWDHTGDIQSWVRLIRPSGQPRIPRIGRQLANVLARVMPRGRLLGMDLHVGFPSAEVLDRLVALWESQQGVCRVSRTPRWMQWRFDPDSCMEYEWVVAFRGG
;
A
#
# COMPACT_ATOMS: atom_id res chain seq x y z
N MET A 1 24.29 -10.94 -19.88
CA MET A 1 23.42 -11.16 -18.70
C MET A 1 22.09 -11.69 -19.23
N THR A 2 21.85 -12.93 -18.97
CA THR A 2 20.64 -13.65 -19.40
C THR A 2 19.78 -13.87 -18.17
N TRP A 3 18.67 -13.16 -18.05
CA TRP A 3 17.69 -13.38 -17.01
C TRP A 3 16.46 -14.09 -17.58
N THR A 4 15.77 -14.84 -16.74
CA THR A 4 14.51 -15.53 -17.06
C THR A 4 13.40 -15.06 -16.14
N THR A 5 12.15 -15.33 -16.49
CA THR A 5 11.00 -14.96 -15.67
C THR A 5 10.26 -16.19 -15.18
N ARG A 6 9.73 -16.10 -13.95
CA ARG A 6 8.82 -17.09 -13.39
C ARG A 6 7.88 -16.47 -12.38
N VAL A 7 6.86 -17.22 -12.00
CA VAL A 7 5.94 -16.83 -10.95
C VAL A 7 6.68 -16.74 -9.61
N LEU A 8 6.33 -15.71 -8.83
CA LEU A 8 6.78 -15.53 -7.45
C LEU A 8 6.22 -16.65 -6.56
N SER A 9 7.05 -17.25 -5.77
CA SER A 9 6.67 -18.25 -4.77
C SER A 9 6.96 -17.77 -3.34
N ALA A 10 6.34 -18.40 -2.34
CA ALA A 10 6.62 -18.09 -0.94
C ALA A 10 8.10 -18.32 -0.56
N GLY A 11 8.78 -19.26 -1.22
CA GLY A 11 10.20 -19.52 -1.01
C GLY A 11 11.12 -18.39 -1.50
N ASP A 12 10.63 -17.49 -2.32
CA ASP A 12 11.39 -16.35 -2.86
C ASP A 12 11.46 -15.16 -1.92
N LEU A 13 10.61 -15.11 -0.91
CA LEU A 13 10.49 -13.93 -0.04
C LEU A 13 11.81 -13.50 0.60
N PRO A 14 12.72 -14.38 1.05
CA PRO A 14 14.04 -13.95 1.51
C PRO A 14 14.84 -13.21 0.44
N ALA A 15 14.92 -13.73 -0.78
CA ALA A 15 15.65 -13.11 -1.89
C ALA A 15 14.96 -11.81 -2.39
N VAL A 16 13.64 -11.74 -2.31
CA VAL A 16 12.88 -10.50 -2.54
C VAL A 16 13.23 -9.45 -1.49
N GLY A 17 13.39 -9.84 -0.22
CA GLY A 17 13.86 -8.94 0.84
C GLY A 17 15.26 -8.36 0.58
N GLU A 18 16.15 -9.14 -0.01
CA GLU A 18 17.47 -8.68 -0.45
C GLU A 18 17.36 -7.67 -1.59
N LEU A 19 16.58 -7.99 -2.63
CA LEU A 19 16.31 -7.07 -3.73
C LEU A 19 15.67 -5.76 -3.22
N PHE A 20 14.76 -5.84 -2.24
CA PHE A 20 14.15 -4.67 -1.62
C PHE A 20 15.20 -3.78 -0.94
N ALA A 21 16.13 -4.37 -0.18
CA ALA A 21 17.20 -3.61 0.48
C ALA A 21 18.11 -2.89 -0.52
N GLU A 22 18.42 -3.52 -1.64
CA GLU A 22 19.27 -2.97 -2.70
C GLU A 22 18.59 -1.86 -3.52
N THR A 23 17.26 -1.92 -3.68
CA THR A 23 16.50 -0.99 -4.53
C THR A 23 15.85 0.15 -3.76
N MET A 24 15.38 -0.10 -2.52
CA MET A 24 14.61 0.85 -1.71
C MET A 24 15.41 1.45 -0.55
N GLY A 25 16.65 0.96 -0.31
CA GLY A 25 17.56 1.55 0.67
C GLY A 25 17.23 1.23 2.13
N GLY A 26 16.56 0.10 2.41
CA GLY A 26 16.24 -0.34 3.77
C GLY A 26 15.89 -1.80 3.82
N ARG A 27 15.93 -2.40 5.02
CA ARG A 27 15.50 -3.79 5.23
C ARG A 27 14.08 -3.82 5.75
N ARG A 28 13.30 -4.74 5.24
CA ARG A 28 11.95 -5.04 5.68
C ARG A 28 11.94 -6.38 6.42
N PRO A 29 11.29 -6.48 7.60
CA PRO A 29 11.18 -7.75 8.30
C PRO A 29 10.48 -8.81 7.45
N PHE A 30 10.96 -10.04 7.50
CA PHE A 30 10.40 -11.17 6.75
C PHE A 30 8.90 -11.41 7.06
N ILE A 31 8.50 -11.21 8.31
CA ILE A 31 7.09 -11.34 8.73
C ILE A 31 6.17 -10.35 8.00
N HIS A 32 6.69 -9.14 7.67
CA HIS A 32 5.94 -8.18 6.85
C HIS A 32 5.66 -8.72 5.45
N ASP A 33 6.63 -9.37 4.81
CA ASP A 33 6.43 -9.95 3.48
C ASP A 33 5.45 -11.12 3.51
N GLN A 34 5.54 -11.97 4.54
CA GLN A 34 4.56 -13.04 4.77
C GLN A 34 3.15 -12.48 5.00
N TRP A 35 3.02 -11.43 5.82
CA TRP A 35 1.76 -10.74 6.05
C TRP A 35 1.20 -10.16 4.73
N LYS A 36 2.03 -9.38 4.02
CA LYS A 36 1.60 -8.64 2.84
C LYS A 36 1.23 -9.55 1.68
N PHE A 37 2.09 -10.53 1.38
CA PHE A 37 1.96 -11.34 0.17
C PHE A 37 1.20 -12.64 0.38
N GLY A 38 1.22 -13.20 1.59
CA GLY A 38 0.62 -14.51 1.86
C GLY A 38 -0.71 -14.48 2.61
N ARG A 39 -0.94 -13.46 3.47
CA ARG A 39 -2.11 -13.45 4.38
C ARG A 39 -3.18 -12.43 4.03
N ASN A 40 -3.10 -11.85 2.83
CA ASN A 40 -4.12 -10.92 2.37
C ASN A 40 -5.49 -11.64 2.22
N PRO A 41 -6.58 -11.10 2.82
CA PRO A 41 -7.89 -11.75 2.82
C PRO A 41 -8.53 -11.89 1.44
N ALA A 42 -8.16 -11.06 0.47
CA ALA A 42 -8.64 -11.15 -0.91
C ALA A 42 -7.86 -12.16 -1.77
N GLY A 43 -6.85 -12.80 -1.21
CA GLY A 43 -6.01 -13.79 -1.89
C GLY A 43 -4.51 -13.48 -1.76
N SER A 44 -3.68 -14.49 -1.98
CA SER A 44 -2.22 -14.30 -2.02
C SER A 44 -1.82 -13.37 -3.16
N ALA A 45 -0.71 -12.67 -2.99
CA ALA A 45 -0.18 -11.79 -4.01
C ALA A 45 0.14 -12.56 -5.31
N LEU A 46 -0.23 -11.98 -6.43
CA LEU A 46 0.14 -12.44 -7.76
C LEU A 46 1.43 -11.73 -8.16
N GLY A 47 2.49 -12.49 -8.41
CA GLY A 47 3.79 -11.87 -8.66
C GLY A 47 4.60 -12.60 -9.71
N MET A 48 5.45 -11.83 -10.40
CA MET A 48 6.46 -12.34 -11.32
C MET A 48 7.84 -11.86 -10.87
N VAL A 49 8.84 -12.72 -11.00
CA VAL A 49 10.24 -12.39 -10.71
C VAL A 49 11.11 -12.60 -11.93
N ALA A 50 12.12 -11.77 -12.07
CA ALA A 50 13.23 -11.96 -12.99
C ALA A 50 14.42 -12.56 -12.22
N VAL A 51 14.99 -13.62 -12.75
CA VAL A 51 16.06 -14.38 -12.10
C VAL A 51 17.26 -14.47 -13.02
N ASP A 52 18.46 -14.13 -12.51
CA ASP A 52 19.74 -14.34 -13.17
C ASP A 52 20.59 -15.28 -12.30
N GLY A 53 20.80 -16.51 -12.79
CA GLY A 53 21.32 -17.60 -11.96
C GLY A 53 20.40 -17.87 -10.75
N ASN A 54 20.92 -17.68 -9.54
CA ASN A 54 20.16 -17.86 -8.29
C ASN A 54 19.69 -16.54 -7.67
N ARG A 55 19.90 -15.41 -8.33
CA ARG A 55 19.56 -14.08 -7.80
C ARG A 55 18.27 -13.56 -8.42
N ILE A 56 17.36 -13.06 -7.58
CA ILE A 56 16.21 -12.28 -8.05
C ILE A 56 16.69 -10.85 -8.35
N VAL A 57 16.50 -10.42 -9.60
CA VAL A 57 16.97 -9.13 -10.11
C VAL A 57 15.83 -8.19 -10.50
N GLY A 58 14.60 -8.67 -10.42
CA GLY A 58 13.41 -7.86 -10.62
C GLY A 58 12.17 -8.54 -10.07
N GLN A 59 11.19 -7.71 -9.66
CA GLN A 59 9.90 -8.12 -9.18
C GLN A 59 8.81 -7.19 -9.68
N TYR A 60 7.65 -7.77 -10.03
CA TYR A 60 6.40 -7.06 -10.20
C TYR A 60 5.29 -7.81 -9.47
N VAL A 61 4.54 -7.12 -8.60
CA VAL A 61 3.52 -7.75 -7.75
C VAL A 61 2.21 -6.99 -7.84
N LEU A 62 1.14 -7.76 -7.92
CA LEU A 62 -0.25 -7.34 -7.82
C LEU A 62 -0.84 -7.92 -6.53
N LEU A 63 -1.30 -7.05 -5.65
CA LEU A 63 -1.93 -7.43 -4.39
C LEU A 63 -3.45 -7.45 -4.59
N PRO A 64 -4.10 -8.63 -4.52
CA PRO A 64 -5.55 -8.73 -4.70
C PRO A 64 -6.32 -7.87 -3.70
N VAL A 65 -7.43 -7.32 -4.13
CA VAL A 65 -8.31 -6.49 -3.31
C VAL A 65 -9.74 -6.58 -3.83
N GLU A 66 -10.69 -6.71 -2.92
CA GLU A 66 -12.09 -6.57 -3.28
C GLU A 66 -12.43 -5.09 -3.53
N LEU A 67 -12.92 -4.78 -4.71
CA LEU A 67 -13.38 -3.46 -5.09
C LEU A 67 -14.90 -3.46 -5.23
N ARG A 68 -15.52 -2.44 -4.68
CA ARG A 68 -16.93 -2.17 -4.92
C ARG A 68 -17.07 -1.16 -6.04
N LEU A 69 -17.70 -1.57 -7.13
CA LEU A 69 -18.06 -0.74 -8.28
C LEU A 69 -19.58 -0.53 -8.26
N GLY A 70 -20.01 0.59 -7.71
CA GLY A 70 -21.44 0.82 -7.46
C GLY A 70 -22.02 -0.23 -6.49
N ARG A 71 -22.84 -1.16 -7.01
CA ARG A 71 -23.44 -2.26 -6.22
C ARG A 71 -22.70 -3.58 -6.34
N GLU A 72 -21.82 -3.70 -7.29
CA GLU A 72 -21.07 -4.94 -7.56
C GLU A 72 -19.78 -5.00 -6.76
N VAL A 73 -19.36 -6.20 -6.41
CA VAL A 73 -18.05 -6.46 -5.82
C VAL A 73 -17.25 -7.26 -6.85
N VAL A 74 -16.14 -6.71 -7.24
CA VAL A 74 -15.22 -7.32 -8.22
C VAL A 74 -13.86 -7.58 -7.59
N LEU A 75 -13.12 -8.51 -8.14
CA LEU A 75 -11.73 -8.71 -7.76
C LEU A 75 -10.86 -7.72 -8.52
N GLY A 76 -10.24 -6.81 -7.79
CA GLY A 76 -9.21 -5.93 -8.31
C GLY A 76 -7.84 -6.32 -7.80
N ALA A 77 -6.80 -5.64 -8.28
CA ALA A 77 -5.48 -5.77 -7.67
C ALA A 77 -4.70 -4.46 -7.72
N GLN A 78 -3.96 -4.20 -6.64
CA GLN A 78 -3.08 -3.05 -6.52
C GLN A 78 -1.66 -3.43 -6.93
N SER A 79 -1.07 -2.70 -7.87
CA SER A 79 0.36 -2.80 -8.15
C SER A 79 1.18 -2.24 -7.00
N VAL A 80 2.05 -3.08 -6.44
CA VAL A 80 2.89 -2.74 -5.27
C VAL A 80 4.30 -3.30 -5.46
N ASP A 81 5.27 -2.71 -4.76
CA ASP A 81 6.65 -3.21 -4.64
C ASP A 81 7.29 -3.61 -5.99
N THR A 82 7.06 -2.80 -7.02
CA THR A 82 7.71 -2.99 -8.32
C THR A 82 9.17 -2.59 -8.22
N MET A 83 10.07 -3.55 -8.44
CA MET A 83 11.50 -3.37 -8.26
C MET A 83 12.29 -3.93 -9.45
N THR A 84 13.36 -3.24 -9.81
CA THR A 84 14.38 -3.72 -10.75
C THR A 84 15.74 -3.32 -10.23
N HIS A 85 16.61 -4.29 -10.02
CA HIS A 85 17.98 -4.06 -9.58
C HIS A 85 18.69 -3.04 -10.51
N PRO A 86 19.46 -2.08 -9.98
CA PRO A 86 20.07 -1.01 -10.77
C PRO A 86 20.78 -1.51 -12.04
N ASP A 87 21.57 -2.59 -11.94
CA ASP A 87 22.31 -3.14 -13.07
C ASP A 87 21.43 -3.75 -14.17
N TYR A 88 20.14 -3.96 -13.90
CA TYR A 88 19.16 -4.54 -14.83
C TYR A 88 18.13 -3.54 -15.32
N GLN A 89 18.22 -2.28 -14.89
CA GLN A 89 17.38 -1.21 -15.41
C GLN A 89 17.68 -0.93 -16.88
N GLY A 90 16.68 -0.46 -17.61
CA GLY A 90 16.80 -0.21 -19.06
C GLY A 90 16.82 -1.45 -19.95
N LYS A 91 16.80 -2.68 -19.38
CA LYS A 91 16.89 -3.96 -20.11
C LYS A 91 15.54 -4.66 -20.30
N GLY A 92 14.43 -3.93 -20.15
CA GLY A 92 13.07 -4.47 -20.38
C GLY A 92 12.48 -5.28 -19.23
N VAL A 93 13.21 -5.50 -18.12
CA VAL A 93 12.77 -6.31 -16.98
C VAL A 93 11.39 -5.86 -16.47
N PHE A 94 11.22 -4.56 -16.19
CA PHE A 94 9.97 -4.00 -15.70
C PHE A 94 8.77 -4.36 -16.60
N THR A 95 8.89 -4.08 -17.90
CA THR A 95 7.80 -4.30 -18.87
C THR A 95 7.46 -5.77 -19.06
N THR A 96 8.49 -6.62 -19.10
CA THR A 96 8.30 -8.07 -19.25
C THR A 96 7.60 -8.67 -18.04
N LEU A 97 8.04 -8.31 -16.82
CA LEU A 97 7.39 -8.78 -15.59
C LEU A 97 5.97 -8.27 -15.45
N ALA A 98 5.74 -6.98 -15.77
CA ALA A 98 4.42 -6.37 -15.68
C ALA A 98 3.42 -7.06 -16.61
N ASN A 99 3.78 -7.26 -17.89
CA ASN A 99 2.89 -7.91 -18.85
C ASN A 99 2.57 -9.37 -18.44
N ALA A 100 3.59 -10.12 -18.00
CA ALA A 100 3.38 -11.48 -17.51
C ALA A 100 2.52 -11.51 -16.23
N CYS A 101 2.71 -10.56 -15.32
CA CYS A 101 1.92 -10.46 -14.10
C CYS A 101 0.47 -10.03 -14.35
N MET A 102 0.23 -9.13 -15.30
CA MET A 102 -1.12 -8.74 -15.72
C MET A 102 -1.86 -9.93 -16.36
N LYS A 103 -1.18 -10.73 -17.19
CA LYS A 103 -1.76 -11.96 -17.73
C LYS A 103 -2.10 -12.96 -16.63
N LEU A 104 -1.20 -13.17 -15.66
CA LEU A 104 -1.46 -14.00 -14.48
C LEU A 104 -2.67 -13.51 -13.70
N ALA A 105 -2.84 -12.19 -13.53
CA ALA A 105 -3.97 -11.60 -12.84
C ALA A 105 -5.30 -11.83 -13.59
N GLU A 106 -5.31 -11.66 -14.91
CA GLU A 106 -6.46 -11.98 -15.76
C GLU A 106 -6.89 -13.46 -15.60
N ASP A 107 -5.91 -14.38 -15.63
CA ASP A 107 -6.16 -15.81 -15.46
C ASP A 107 -6.71 -16.16 -14.06
N HIS A 108 -6.51 -15.27 -13.06
CA HIS A 108 -7.07 -15.38 -11.71
C HIS A 108 -8.36 -14.56 -11.50
N GLY A 109 -8.95 -14.04 -12.56
CA GLY A 109 -10.24 -13.32 -12.52
C GLY A 109 -10.13 -11.90 -11.98
N VAL A 110 -8.95 -11.27 -12.01
CA VAL A 110 -8.80 -9.85 -11.66
C VAL A 110 -9.35 -9.00 -12.80
N GLU A 111 -10.31 -8.14 -12.48
CA GLU A 111 -11.00 -7.30 -13.46
C GLU A 111 -10.46 -5.88 -13.53
N VAL A 112 -9.90 -5.38 -12.41
CA VAL A 112 -9.42 -4.00 -12.31
C VAL A 112 -8.03 -3.96 -11.69
N LEU A 113 -7.12 -3.26 -12.37
CA LEU A 113 -5.78 -2.96 -11.84
C LEU A 113 -5.68 -1.48 -11.50
N TYR A 114 -5.07 -1.18 -10.36
CA TYR A 114 -4.76 0.19 -9.99
C TYR A 114 -3.40 0.29 -9.28
N GLY A 115 -2.85 1.49 -9.20
CA GLY A 115 -1.57 1.70 -8.54
C GLY A 115 -1.31 3.17 -8.23
N PHE A 116 -0.32 3.39 -7.37
CA PHE A 116 0.13 4.72 -6.95
C PHE A 116 1.62 4.86 -7.27
N PRO A 117 1.96 5.04 -8.55
CA PRO A 117 3.35 5.14 -8.97
C PRO A 117 4.02 6.40 -8.40
N ASN A 118 5.27 6.27 -8.01
CA ASN A 118 6.11 7.42 -7.69
C ASN A 118 6.61 8.09 -8.98
N PRO A 119 7.22 9.29 -8.92
CA PRO A 119 7.71 9.99 -10.12
C PRO A 119 8.66 9.18 -11.00
N ASN A 120 9.43 8.25 -10.43
CA ASN A 120 10.37 7.41 -11.18
C ASN A 120 9.66 6.29 -11.95
N SER A 121 8.63 5.69 -11.37
CA SER A 121 7.88 4.58 -11.98
C SER A 121 6.72 5.05 -12.88
N TYR A 122 6.14 6.22 -12.63
CA TYR A 122 5.01 6.77 -13.37
C TYR A 122 5.17 6.72 -14.90
N PRO A 123 6.31 7.18 -15.50
CA PRO A 123 6.48 7.09 -16.95
C PRO A 123 6.44 5.67 -17.50
N GLY A 124 6.87 4.69 -16.70
CA GLY A 124 6.80 3.27 -17.04
C GLY A 124 5.36 2.77 -17.15
N PHE A 125 4.53 3.11 -16.16
CA PHE A 125 3.11 2.73 -16.15
C PHE A 125 2.35 3.34 -17.32
N VAL A 126 2.43 4.65 -17.52
CA VAL A 126 1.65 5.35 -18.53
C VAL A 126 2.17 5.07 -19.94
N ARG A 127 3.50 5.19 -20.17
CA ARG A 127 4.05 5.13 -21.55
C ARG A 127 4.34 3.72 -22.05
N LYS A 128 4.63 2.76 -21.13
CA LYS A 128 5.02 1.40 -21.53
C LYS A 128 3.96 0.36 -21.27
N LEU A 129 3.10 0.58 -20.29
CA LEU A 129 2.03 -0.35 -19.91
C LEU A 129 0.63 0.17 -20.29
N ASN A 130 0.52 1.37 -20.87
CA ASN A 130 -0.74 2.02 -21.26
C ASN A 130 -1.75 2.14 -20.10
N TRP A 131 -1.26 2.44 -18.89
CA TRP A 131 -2.15 2.70 -17.76
C TRP A 131 -2.73 4.11 -17.86
N ASP A 132 -4.01 4.24 -17.55
CA ASP A 132 -4.69 5.53 -17.53
C ASP A 132 -4.36 6.32 -16.27
N HIS A 133 -4.09 7.60 -16.40
CA HIS A 133 -3.96 8.52 -15.30
C HIS A 133 -5.35 8.99 -14.88
N THR A 134 -5.83 8.54 -13.72
CA THR A 134 -7.16 8.86 -13.21
C THR A 134 -7.18 10.12 -12.33
N GLY A 135 -6.03 10.59 -11.86
CA GLY A 135 -5.88 11.81 -11.06
C GLY A 135 -4.73 11.76 -10.07
N ASP A 136 -4.46 12.90 -9.46
CA ASP A 136 -3.41 13.07 -8.45
C ASP A 136 -3.97 12.92 -7.04
N ILE A 137 -3.22 12.23 -6.15
CA ILE A 137 -3.54 12.17 -4.73
C ILE A 137 -3.06 13.47 -4.07
N GLN A 138 -4.01 14.27 -3.60
CA GLN A 138 -3.68 15.48 -2.84
C GLN A 138 -3.20 15.10 -1.43
N SER A 139 -2.01 15.59 -1.08
CA SER A 139 -1.45 15.39 0.25
C SER A 139 -1.61 16.67 1.09
N TRP A 140 -2.29 16.54 2.23
CA TRP A 140 -2.42 17.62 3.20
C TRP A 140 -1.46 17.38 4.36
N VAL A 141 -0.56 18.31 4.61
CA VAL A 141 0.44 18.20 5.68
C VAL A 141 0.20 19.25 6.73
N ARG A 142 0.04 18.84 7.99
CA ARG A 142 0.02 19.71 9.15
C ARG A 142 1.19 19.36 10.07
N LEU A 143 2.08 20.29 10.30
CA LEU A 143 3.18 20.12 11.24
C LEU A 143 2.65 20.25 12.69
N ILE A 144 2.66 19.11 13.40
CA ILE A 144 2.23 19.07 14.82
C ILE A 144 3.43 19.33 15.75
N ARG A 145 4.61 18.84 15.39
CA ARG A 145 5.88 19.04 16.11
C ARG A 145 6.97 19.49 15.14
N PRO A 146 7.06 20.79 14.82
CA PRO A 146 8.05 21.32 13.88
C PRO A 146 9.49 21.07 14.30
N SER A 147 9.75 20.96 15.63
CA SER A 147 11.09 20.67 16.17
C SER A 147 11.70 19.34 15.73
N GLY A 148 10.89 18.37 15.33
CA GLY A 148 11.32 17.07 14.80
C GLY A 148 11.77 17.10 13.34
N GLN A 149 11.55 18.21 12.63
CA GLN A 149 11.90 18.30 11.20
C GLN A 149 13.38 18.73 11.02
N PRO A 150 14.22 17.89 10.36
CA PRO A 150 15.64 18.19 10.16
C PRO A 150 15.89 19.47 9.35
N ARG A 151 14.93 19.86 8.49
CA ARG A 151 15.03 21.01 7.59
C ARG A 151 14.73 22.35 8.28
N ILE A 152 14.22 22.36 9.52
CA ILE A 152 13.96 23.61 10.25
C ILE A 152 15.22 24.00 11.03
N PRO A 153 15.80 25.19 10.80
CA PRO A 153 16.94 25.68 11.56
C PRO A 153 16.66 25.67 13.07
N ARG A 154 17.67 25.37 13.89
CA ARG A 154 17.51 25.24 15.36
C ARG A 154 16.87 26.47 16.01
N ILE A 155 17.18 27.68 15.52
CA ILE A 155 16.65 28.95 16.03
C ILE A 155 15.13 29.07 15.77
N GLY A 156 14.64 28.55 14.64
CA GLY A 156 13.22 28.60 14.28
C GLY A 156 12.35 27.54 14.96
N ARG A 157 12.94 26.50 15.57
CA ARG A 157 12.20 25.37 16.13
C ARG A 157 11.32 25.73 17.32
N GLN A 158 11.78 26.62 18.20
CA GLN A 158 11.02 27.07 19.37
C GLN A 158 9.81 27.91 18.93
N LEU A 159 10.02 28.86 18.03
CA LEU A 159 8.93 29.69 17.48
C LEU A 159 7.92 28.85 16.73
N ALA A 160 8.38 27.89 15.91
CA ALA A 160 7.50 26.97 15.19
C ALA A 160 6.66 26.09 16.13
N ASN A 161 7.22 25.66 17.29
CA ASN A 161 6.46 24.91 18.30
C ASN A 161 5.39 25.79 18.98
N VAL A 162 5.69 27.07 19.25
CA VAL A 162 4.72 28.02 19.82
C VAL A 162 3.59 28.25 18.82
N LEU A 163 3.89 28.51 17.57
CA LEU A 163 2.89 28.70 16.52
C LEU A 163 2.01 27.46 16.32
N ALA A 164 2.59 26.25 16.36
CA ALA A 164 1.82 25.01 16.25
C ALA A 164 0.84 24.79 17.43
N ARG A 165 1.15 25.33 18.63
CA ARG A 165 0.25 25.28 19.80
C ARG A 165 -0.94 26.22 19.68
N VAL A 166 -0.77 27.36 18.98
CA VAL A 166 -1.81 28.40 18.84
C VAL A 166 -2.74 28.09 17.66
N MET A 167 -2.33 27.20 16.74
CA MET A 167 -3.21 26.80 15.63
C MET A 167 -4.50 26.14 16.13
N PRO A 168 -5.68 26.51 15.56
CA PRO A 168 -6.95 25.94 15.97
C PRO A 168 -6.92 24.42 15.86
N ARG A 169 -7.13 23.73 17.00
CA ARG A 169 -7.38 22.29 17.00
C ARG A 169 -8.87 22.10 16.80
N GLY A 170 -9.27 21.30 15.81
CA GLY A 170 -10.67 20.92 15.65
C GLY A 170 -11.17 20.35 16.99
N ARG A 171 -12.22 20.97 17.55
CA ARG A 171 -12.84 20.48 18.79
C ARG A 171 -13.78 19.33 18.42
N LEU A 172 -13.52 18.16 18.97
CA LEU A 172 -14.46 17.03 18.98
C LEU A 172 -15.46 17.23 20.13
N LEU A 173 -16.20 18.36 20.07
CA LEU A 173 -17.19 18.71 21.11
C LEU A 173 -18.38 17.73 21.04
N GLY A 174 -18.70 17.09 22.17
CA GLY A 174 -19.85 16.18 22.30
C GLY A 174 -19.62 14.80 21.69
N MET A 175 -18.37 14.34 21.62
CA MET A 175 -18.03 12.97 21.20
C MET A 175 -17.29 12.26 22.34
N ASP A 176 -17.68 11.02 22.57
CA ASP A 176 -16.93 10.08 23.43
C ASP A 176 -15.84 9.40 22.59
N LEU A 177 -14.61 9.43 23.11
CA LEU A 177 -13.45 8.86 22.43
C LEU A 177 -13.04 7.55 23.11
N HIS A 178 -12.92 6.51 22.32
CA HIS A 178 -12.33 5.23 22.73
C HIS A 178 -10.98 5.05 22.04
N VAL A 179 -9.92 4.80 22.82
CA VAL A 179 -8.58 4.52 22.30
C VAL A 179 -8.36 3.01 22.34
N GLY A 180 -7.92 2.44 21.24
CA GLY A 180 -7.67 1.02 21.07
C GLY A 180 -8.43 0.44 19.88
N PHE A 181 -8.08 -0.79 19.50
CA PHE A 181 -8.77 -1.49 18.40
C PHE A 181 -10.25 -1.69 18.76
N PRO A 182 -11.20 -1.37 17.87
CA PRO A 182 -12.62 -1.46 18.18
C PRO A 182 -13.05 -2.90 18.44
N SER A 183 -14.09 -3.07 19.30
CA SER A 183 -14.74 -4.36 19.45
C SER A 183 -15.36 -4.84 18.13
N ALA A 184 -15.64 -6.13 18.01
CA ALA A 184 -16.24 -6.69 16.79
C ALA A 184 -17.54 -5.97 16.40
N GLU A 185 -18.42 -5.69 17.37
CA GLU A 185 -19.68 -4.98 17.14
C GLU A 185 -19.45 -3.56 16.62
N VAL A 186 -18.50 -2.82 17.18
CA VAL A 186 -18.15 -1.47 16.73
C VAL A 186 -17.53 -1.52 15.35
N LEU A 187 -16.67 -2.50 15.09
CA LEU A 187 -16.06 -2.70 13.78
C LEU A 187 -17.10 -2.99 12.70
N ASP A 188 -18.07 -3.87 12.99
CA ASP A 188 -19.18 -4.18 12.06
C ASP A 188 -20.02 -2.94 11.74
N ARG A 189 -20.30 -2.10 12.73
CA ARG A 189 -21.00 -0.80 12.53
C ARG A 189 -20.20 0.15 11.66
N LEU A 190 -18.89 0.27 11.88
CA LEU A 190 -18.00 1.11 11.07
C LEU A 190 -17.92 0.62 9.63
N VAL A 191 -17.84 -0.70 9.44
CA VAL A 191 -17.86 -1.32 8.11
C VAL A 191 -19.19 -1.08 7.43
N ALA A 192 -20.33 -1.26 8.13
CA ALA A 192 -21.65 -0.99 7.57
C ALA A 192 -21.81 0.48 7.14
N LEU A 193 -21.31 1.43 7.94
CA LEU A 193 -21.25 2.84 7.57
C LEU A 193 -20.42 3.08 6.33
N TRP A 194 -19.25 2.44 6.22
CA TRP A 194 -18.39 2.53 5.04
C TRP A 194 -19.09 1.95 3.81
N GLU A 195 -19.71 0.78 3.94
CA GLU A 195 -20.39 0.10 2.85
C GLU A 195 -21.68 0.82 2.41
N SER A 196 -22.34 1.58 3.30
CA SER A 196 -23.53 2.38 2.96
C SER A 196 -23.20 3.61 2.11
N GLN A 197 -21.94 4.05 2.08
CA GLN A 197 -21.55 5.20 1.28
C GLN A 197 -21.67 4.88 -0.22
N GLN A 198 -22.35 5.73 -0.95
CA GLN A 198 -22.42 5.62 -2.40
C GLN A 198 -21.16 6.26 -3.00
N GLY A 199 -20.44 5.48 -3.81
CA GLY A 199 -19.24 5.93 -4.51
C GLY A 199 -19.04 5.11 -5.76
N VAL A 200 -18.31 5.66 -6.72
CA VAL A 200 -18.13 5.01 -8.03
C VAL A 200 -17.23 3.78 -7.91
N CYS A 201 -16.12 3.92 -7.19
CA CYS A 201 -15.17 2.82 -6.97
C CYS A 201 -14.51 2.98 -5.59
N ARG A 202 -14.46 1.91 -4.79
CA ARG A 202 -13.79 1.90 -3.49
C ARG A 202 -13.33 0.50 -3.09
N VAL A 203 -12.32 0.43 -2.23
CA VAL A 203 -11.91 -0.82 -1.59
C VAL A 203 -13.01 -1.28 -0.63
N SER A 204 -13.43 -2.54 -0.72
CA SER A 204 -14.32 -3.18 0.25
C SER A 204 -13.57 -3.39 1.57
N ARG A 205 -14.00 -2.70 2.62
CA ARG A 205 -13.34 -2.74 3.94
C ARG A 205 -14.09 -3.65 4.89
N THR A 206 -14.05 -4.95 4.60
CA THR A 206 -14.66 -5.96 5.49
C THR A 206 -13.95 -6.02 6.84
N PRO A 207 -14.57 -6.55 7.91
CA PRO A 207 -13.90 -6.75 9.21
C PRO A 207 -12.60 -7.54 9.07
N ARG A 208 -12.59 -8.59 8.23
CA ARG A 208 -11.40 -9.40 7.94
C ARG A 208 -10.30 -8.58 7.27
N TRP A 209 -10.66 -7.71 6.31
CA TRP A 209 -9.71 -6.79 5.69
C TRP A 209 -9.13 -5.79 6.70
N MET A 210 -9.96 -5.24 7.58
CA MET A 210 -9.53 -4.30 8.62
C MET A 210 -8.56 -4.98 9.59
N GLN A 211 -8.86 -6.20 10.06
CA GLN A 211 -7.98 -6.97 10.93
C GLN A 211 -6.63 -7.23 10.27
N TRP A 212 -6.62 -7.69 9.03
CA TRP A 212 -5.38 -7.92 8.28
C TRP A 212 -4.61 -6.61 8.04
N ARG A 213 -5.29 -5.54 7.61
CA ARG A 213 -4.62 -4.28 7.26
C ARG A 213 -3.88 -3.65 8.43
N PHE A 214 -4.40 -3.82 9.63
CA PHE A 214 -3.87 -3.26 10.85
C PHE A 214 -3.23 -4.30 11.79
N ASP A 215 -2.93 -5.47 11.27
CA ASP A 215 -2.22 -6.54 11.98
C ASP A 215 -0.81 -6.06 12.40
N PRO A 216 -0.34 -6.40 13.62
CA PRO A 216 1.02 -6.08 14.06
C PRO A 216 2.12 -6.57 13.13
N ASP A 217 1.90 -7.67 12.41
CA ASP A 217 2.85 -8.23 11.46
C ASP A 217 3.01 -7.36 10.18
N SER A 218 2.16 -6.33 10.02
CA SER A 218 2.40 -5.24 9.07
C SER A 218 3.66 -4.45 9.40
N CYS A 219 4.21 -4.61 10.59
CA CYS A 219 5.36 -3.86 11.13
C CYS A 219 5.16 -2.35 11.12
N MET A 220 3.91 -1.90 11.13
CA MET A 220 3.51 -0.51 11.26
C MET A 220 2.82 -0.30 12.60
N GLU A 221 3.22 0.74 13.30
CA GLU A 221 2.53 1.14 14.53
C GLU A 221 1.26 1.92 14.18
N TYR A 222 0.11 1.42 14.62
CA TYR A 222 -1.19 2.06 14.47
C TYR A 222 -1.81 2.32 15.83
N GLU A 223 -2.34 3.51 16.01
CA GLU A 223 -3.17 3.86 17.14
C GLU A 223 -4.61 4.08 16.64
N TRP A 224 -5.55 3.38 17.26
CA TRP A 224 -6.97 3.49 16.94
C TRP A 224 -7.64 4.46 17.88
N VAL A 225 -8.40 5.38 17.32
CA VAL A 225 -9.29 6.28 18.05
C VAL A 225 -10.66 6.22 17.41
N VAL A 226 -11.64 5.74 18.15
CA VAL A 226 -13.04 5.68 17.71
C VAL A 226 -13.81 6.79 18.41
N ALA A 227 -14.51 7.62 17.62
CA ALA A 227 -15.35 8.69 18.15
C ALA A 227 -16.82 8.29 18.05
N PHE A 228 -17.53 8.35 19.17
CA PHE A 228 -18.98 8.14 19.24
C PHE A 228 -19.66 9.49 19.41
N ARG A 229 -20.67 9.77 18.62
CA ARG A 229 -21.57 10.89 18.86
C ARG A 229 -22.74 10.33 19.65
N GLY A 230 -22.97 10.86 20.85
CA GLY A 230 -24.12 10.50 21.66
C GLY A 230 -25.41 10.64 20.87
N GLY A 231 -26.18 9.60 20.78
CA GLY A 231 -27.51 9.49 20.21
C GLY A 231 -28.40 8.81 21.17
#